data_3c8f78d0e4bcf927bad00300b5f2af8a
#
_entry.id   3c8f78d0e4bcf927bad00300b5f2af8a
#
_cell.length_a   1.000
_cell.length_b   1.000
_cell.length_c   1.000
_cell.angle_alpha   90.00
_cell.angle_beta   90.00
_cell.angle_gamma   90.00
#
_symmetry.space_group_name_H-M   'P 1'
#
loop_
_entity.id
_entity.type
_entity.pdbx_description
1 polymer ?
#
loop_
_entity_poly.entity_id
_entity_poly.type
_entity_poly.pdbx_seq_one_letter_code
_entity_poly.pdbx_strand_id
1 'polypeptide(L)'
;RFSRTSPSSRNLIQDHLFRAAQQSFEDCSCDFDSPQDQLDWESESTGRFNAAKVPTTSSEIWSLVKFNAIHIAPGGSAMHGQYVLKVSGECAWDGEHGVAVTFAGDGRLVGVGEA
;
A
#
# COMPACT_ATOMS: atom_id res chain seq x y z
N ARG A 1 9.11 -21.13 8.67
CA ARG A 1 9.26 -21.24 7.31
C ARG A 1 9.09 -20.02 6.53
N PHE A 2 9.35 -18.95 7.17
CA PHE A 2 9.27 -17.71 6.50
C PHE A 2 10.35 -17.51 5.49
N SER A 3 11.46 -18.17 5.71
CA SER A 3 12.50 -18.15 4.72
C SER A 3 12.02 -18.67 3.39
N ARG A 4 10.87 -19.35 3.45
CA ARG A 4 10.28 -19.82 2.25
C ARG A 4 9.30 -18.89 1.72
N THR A 5 9.05 -17.82 2.40
CA THR A 5 8.21 -16.77 1.85
C THR A 5 8.82 -16.43 0.56
N SER A 6 8.17 -16.84 -0.44
CA SER A 6 8.76 -16.81 -1.74
C SER A 6 8.90 -15.38 -2.21
N PRO A 7 9.85 -15.12 -3.08
CA PRO A 7 9.91 -13.84 -3.76
C PRO A 7 8.60 -13.50 -4.45
N SER A 8 7.81 -14.51 -4.82
CA SER A 8 6.53 -14.24 -5.48
C SER A 8 5.51 -13.56 -4.56
N SER A 9 5.54 -13.83 -3.23
CA SER A 9 4.67 -13.12 -2.31
C SER A 9 5.01 -11.65 -2.25
N ARG A 10 6.30 -11.33 -2.19
CA ARG A 10 6.75 -9.95 -2.21
C ARG A 10 6.39 -9.27 -3.53
N ASN A 11 6.56 -9.99 -4.64
CA ASN A 11 6.21 -9.45 -5.95
C ASN A 11 4.71 -9.20 -6.08
N LEU A 12 3.90 -10.07 -5.50
CA LEU A 12 2.46 -9.90 -5.53
C LEU A 12 2.04 -8.66 -4.75
N ILE A 13 2.60 -8.46 -3.57
CA ILE A 13 2.35 -7.26 -2.77
C ILE A 13 2.81 -6.02 -3.55
N GLN A 14 3.98 -6.09 -4.13
CA GLN A 14 4.56 -5.02 -4.92
C GLN A 14 3.63 -4.60 -6.06
N ASP A 15 3.10 -5.57 -6.79
CA ASP A 15 2.19 -5.29 -7.90
C ASP A 15 0.89 -4.65 -7.41
N HIS A 16 0.35 -5.13 -6.30
CA HIS A 16 -0.85 -4.55 -5.71
C HIS A 16 -0.61 -3.11 -5.23
N LEU A 17 0.52 -2.86 -4.60
CA LEU A 17 0.88 -1.51 -4.16
C LEU A 17 1.03 -0.58 -5.35
N PHE A 18 1.70 -1.06 -6.39
CA PHE A 18 1.91 -0.27 -7.61
C PHE A 18 0.56 0.10 -8.25
N ARG A 19 -0.35 -0.86 -8.33
CA ARG A 19 -1.69 -0.60 -8.86
C ARG A 19 -2.48 0.36 -7.98
N ALA A 20 -2.34 0.25 -6.66
CA ALA A 20 -3.01 1.16 -5.74
C ALA A 20 -2.56 2.59 -5.97
N ALA A 21 -1.27 2.81 -6.16
CA ALA A 21 -0.73 4.13 -6.46
C ALA A 21 -1.26 4.64 -7.80
N GLN A 22 -1.22 3.79 -8.83
CA GLN A 22 -1.71 4.14 -10.16
C GLN A 22 -3.19 4.52 -10.11
N GLN A 23 -3.98 3.75 -9.37
CA GLN A 23 -5.41 4.02 -9.23
C GLN A 23 -5.63 5.37 -8.54
N SER A 24 -4.85 5.68 -7.52
CA SER A 24 -4.93 6.95 -6.82
C SER A 24 -4.62 8.12 -7.77
N PHE A 25 -3.57 7.98 -8.56
CA PHE A 25 -3.20 9.01 -9.53
C PHE A 25 -4.32 9.24 -10.54
N GLU A 26 -4.95 8.16 -10.98
CA GLU A 26 -6.04 8.23 -11.93
C GLU A 26 -7.26 8.88 -11.30
N ASP A 27 -7.61 8.50 -10.08
CA ASP A 27 -8.77 9.03 -9.36
C ASP A 27 -8.61 10.53 -9.07
N CYS A 28 -7.39 10.98 -8.85
CA CYS A 28 -7.10 12.37 -8.53
C CYS A 28 -6.67 13.20 -9.75
N SER A 29 -6.79 12.65 -10.94
CA SER A 29 -6.29 13.32 -12.15
C SER A 29 -6.98 14.65 -12.44
N CYS A 30 -8.17 14.88 -11.90
CA CYS A 30 -8.86 16.15 -12.05
C CYS A 30 -8.34 17.23 -11.11
N ASP A 31 -7.66 16.82 -10.04
CA ASP A 31 -7.19 17.74 -9.00
C ASP A 31 -5.73 18.15 -9.19
N PHE A 32 -4.97 17.38 -9.96
CA PHE A 32 -3.54 17.64 -10.16
C PHE A 32 -3.21 17.55 -11.63
N ASP A 33 -2.25 18.37 -12.06
CA ASP A 33 -1.81 18.38 -13.45
C ASP A 33 -1.06 17.11 -13.83
N SER A 34 -0.42 16.48 -12.84
CA SER A 34 0.34 15.24 -13.08
C SER A 34 0.40 14.43 -11.79
N PRO A 35 0.71 13.13 -11.90
CA PRO A 35 0.95 12.32 -10.70
C PRO A 35 2.07 12.86 -9.81
N GLN A 36 3.11 13.45 -10.41
CA GLN A 36 4.20 14.04 -9.64
C GLN A 36 3.70 15.21 -8.80
N ASP A 37 2.79 16.01 -9.32
CA ASP A 37 2.20 17.12 -8.57
C ASP A 37 1.43 16.61 -7.35
N GLN A 38 0.75 15.48 -7.51
CA GLN A 38 0.06 14.86 -6.38
C GLN A 38 1.04 14.43 -5.30
N LEU A 39 2.14 13.78 -5.69
CA LEU A 39 3.15 13.35 -4.72
C LEU A 39 3.80 14.54 -4.04
N ASP A 40 4.09 15.60 -4.77
CA ASP A 40 4.68 16.80 -4.22
C ASP A 40 3.74 17.47 -3.21
N TRP A 41 2.47 17.55 -3.55
CA TRP A 41 1.47 18.13 -2.67
C TRP A 41 1.30 17.32 -1.39
N GLU A 42 1.22 15.99 -1.50
CA GLU A 42 1.09 15.12 -0.34
C GLU A 42 2.31 15.22 0.56
N SER A 43 3.51 15.24 -0.04
CA SER A 43 4.74 15.38 0.71
C SER A 43 4.79 16.71 1.47
N GLU A 44 4.41 17.77 0.81
CA GLU A 44 4.40 19.10 1.40
C GLU A 44 3.38 19.20 2.52
N SER A 45 2.20 18.61 2.33
CA SER A 45 1.13 18.65 3.32
C SER A 45 1.43 17.82 4.56
N THR A 46 2.13 16.70 4.40
CA THR A 46 2.40 15.78 5.51
C THR A 46 3.80 15.91 6.09
N GLY A 47 4.72 16.51 5.36
CA GLY A 47 6.13 16.55 5.75
C GLY A 47 6.83 15.20 5.60
N ARG A 48 6.24 14.26 4.85
CA ARG A 48 6.76 12.91 4.68
C ARG A 48 7.02 12.61 3.22
N PHE A 49 7.87 11.60 2.97
CA PHE A 49 8.22 11.16 1.62
C PHE A 49 8.76 12.30 0.75
N ASN A 50 9.66 13.09 1.33
CA ASN A 50 10.27 14.19 0.61
C ASN A 50 11.01 13.66 -0.62
N ALA A 51 10.89 14.39 -1.73
CA ALA A 51 11.52 14.02 -3.00
C ALA A 51 10.98 12.71 -3.59
N ALA A 52 9.76 12.32 -3.23
CA ALA A 52 9.13 11.14 -3.82
C ALA A 52 8.96 11.34 -5.33
N LYS A 53 9.19 10.27 -6.08
CA LYS A 53 9.06 10.27 -7.54
C LYS A 53 8.00 9.27 -7.98
N VAL A 54 7.31 9.61 -9.04
CA VAL A 54 6.33 8.69 -9.64
C VAL A 54 7.08 7.44 -10.08
N PRO A 55 6.67 6.25 -9.61
CA PRO A 55 7.37 5.03 -9.97
C PRO A 55 7.14 4.68 -11.42
N THR A 56 8.21 4.31 -12.11
CA THR A 56 8.14 3.85 -13.50
C THR A 56 8.11 2.34 -13.58
N THR A 57 8.54 1.66 -12.52
CA THR A 57 8.47 0.22 -12.40
C THR A 57 7.85 -0.14 -11.08
N SER A 58 7.27 -1.34 -10.98
CA SER A 58 6.60 -1.76 -9.74
C SER A 58 7.56 -1.85 -8.56
N SER A 59 8.84 -2.15 -8.81
CA SER A 59 9.81 -2.27 -7.73
C SER A 59 10.10 -0.94 -7.03
N GLU A 60 9.86 0.17 -7.69
CA GLU A 60 10.09 1.48 -7.10
C GLU A 60 9.03 1.86 -6.07
N ILE A 61 7.93 1.10 -6.02
CA ILE A 61 6.85 1.42 -5.10
C ILE A 61 7.28 1.34 -3.63
N TRP A 62 8.29 0.53 -3.32
CA TRP A 62 8.75 0.36 -1.94
C TRP A 62 9.29 1.64 -1.31
N SER A 63 9.79 2.56 -2.12
CA SER A 63 10.26 3.86 -1.62
C SER A 63 9.10 4.79 -1.27
N LEU A 64 7.89 4.46 -1.67
CA LEU A 64 6.70 5.28 -1.47
C LEU A 64 5.81 4.77 -0.34
N VAL A 65 6.23 3.75 0.38
CA VAL A 65 5.43 3.19 1.49
C VAL A 65 6.32 2.98 2.71
N LYS A 66 5.70 3.07 3.88
CA LYS A 66 6.38 2.82 5.14
C LYS A 66 5.39 2.17 6.09
N PHE A 67 5.53 0.88 6.29
CA PHE A 67 4.65 0.14 7.19
C PHE A 67 5.10 0.33 8.63
N ASN A 68 4.16 0.59 9.52
CA ASN A 68 4.49 0.89 10.92
C ASN A 68 3.53 0.27 11.93
N ALA A 69 2.55 -0.50 11.50
CA ALA A 69 1.61 -1.12 12.41
C ALA A 69 1.16 -2.47 11.89
N ILE A 70 0.95 -3.40 12.81
CA ILE A 70 0.44 -4.73 12.49
C ILE A 70 -0.75 -4.98 13.41
N HIS A 71 -1.87 -5.37 12.81
CA HIS A 71 -3.09 -5.69 13.55
C HIS A 71 -3.55 -7.09 13.22
N ILE A 72 -3.99 -7.82 14.23
CA ILE A 72 -4.62 -9.11 14.05
C ILE A 72 -6.07 -8.95 14.47
N ALA A 73 -6.98 -9.28 13.60
CA ALA A 73 -8.40 -9.09 13.84
C ALA A 73 -9.19 -10.29 13.33
N PRO A 74 -10.38 -10.54 13.88
CA PRO A 74 -11.26 -11.56 13.32
C PRO A 74 -11.58 -11.19 11.88
N GLY A 75 -11.56 -12.18 11.01
CA GLY A 75 -12.02 -11.99 9.65
C GLY A 75 -13.52 -11.77 9.66
N GLY A 76 -14.06 -11.15 8.63
CA GLY A 76 -15.50 -10.99 8.52
C GLY A 76 -16.20 -12.32 8.25
N SER A 77 -17.49 -12.25 7.99
CA SER A 77 -18.28 -13.43 7.74
C SER A 77 -17.70 -14.28 6.60
N ALA A 78 -17.04 -13.64 5.64
CA ALA A 78 -16.42 -14.36 4.54
C ALA A 78 -15.19 -15.17 4.97
N MET A 79 -14.60 -14.84 6.10
CA MET A 79 -13.43 -15.54 6.62
C MET A 79 -13.78 -16.56 7.70
N HIS A 80 -15.01 -16.56 8.14
CA HIS A 80 -15.61 -17.60 8.97
C HIS A 80 -14.74 -18.11 10.12
N GLY A 81 -14.58 -17.28 11.14
CA GLY A 81 -13.85 -17.69 12.34
C GLY A 81 -12.33 -17.65 12.23
N GLN A 82 -11.82 -17.26 11.08
CA GLN A 82 -10.39 -17.09 10.91
C GLN A 82 -9.98 -15.67 11.25
N TYR A 83 -8.70 -15.50 11.50
CA TYR A 83 -8.14 -14.18 11.74
C TYR A 83 -7.51 -13.66 10.47
N VAL A 84 -7.43 -12.35 10.36
CA VAL A 84 -6.69 -11.70 9.30
C VAL A 84 -5.57 -10.87 9.92
N LEU A 85 -4.48 -10.75 9.19
CA LEU A 85 -3.35 -9.93 9.57
C LEU A 85 -3.35 -8.70 8.66
N LYS A 86 -3.39 -7.53 9.29
CA LYS A 86 -3.38 -6.28 8.55
C LYS A 86 -2.12 -5.52 8.88
N VAL A 87 -1.30 -5.26 7.86
CA VAL A 87 -0.08 -4.47 8.00
C VAL A 87 -0.37 -3.11 7.39
N SER A 88 -0.30 -2.06 8.19
CA SER A 88 -0.66 -0.73 7.74
C SER A 88 0.47 0.26 7.92
N GLY A 89 0.39 1.37 7.20
CA GLY A 89 1.40 2.38 7.27
C GLY A 89 1.07 3.58 6.42
N GLU A 90 2.11 4.31 6.09
CA GLU A 90 2.01 5.54 5.32
C GLU A 90 2.36 5.29 3.88
N CYS A 91 1.76 6.05 2.99
CA CYS A 91 2.14 6.02 1.58
C CYS A 91 2.21 7.43 1.03
N ALA A 92 3.04 7.59 -0.01
CA ALA A 92 3.30 8.90 -0.58
C ALA A 92 2.13 9.45 -1.38
N TRP A 93 1.26 8.60 -1.88
CA TRP A 93 0.14 9.03 -2.75
C TRP A 93 -1.13 9.36 -1.97
N ASP A 94 -1.19 9.06 -0.69
CA ASP A 94 -2.35 9.36 0.14
C ASP A 94 -1.89 9.51 1.59
N GLY A 95 -1.52 10.73 1.95
CA GLY A 95 -1.01 11.01 3.28
C GLY A 95 -2.06 11.01 4.36
N GLU A 96 -3.33 11.10 3.98
CA GLU A 96 -4.42 11.13 4.94
C GLU A 96 -4.84 9.74 5.37
N HIS A 97 -5.01 8.83 4.41
CA HIS A 97 -5.55 7.49 4.69
C HIS A 97 -4.47 6.44 4.87
N GLY A 98 -3.32 6.61 4.21
CA GLY A 98 -2.28 5.61 4.27
C GLY A 98 -2.60 4.38 3.45
N VAL A 99 -1.91 3.28 3.77
CA VAL A 99 -2.02 2.03 3.01
C VAL A 99 -2.05 0.85 3.97
N ALA A 100 -2.79 -0.19 3.61
CA ALA A 100 -2.83 -1.42 4.37
C ALA A 100 -2.77 -2.63 3.44
N VAL A 101 -2.03 -3.64 3.88
CA VAL A 101 -1.96 -4.93 3.21
C VAL A 101 -2.59 -5.95 4.14
N THR A 102 -3.55 -6.71 3.63
CA THR A 102 -4.31 -7.66 4.44
C THR A 102 -4.00 -9.09 3.99
N PHE A 103 -3.70 -9.94 4.97
CA PHE A 103 -3.43 -11.35 4.73
C PHE A 103 -4.46 -12.20 5.47
N ALA A 104 -4.85 -13.31 4.88
CA ALA A 104 -5.65 -14.32 5.56
C ALA A 104 -4.79 -15.03 6.60
N GLY A 105 -5.43 -15.75 7.51
CA GLY A 105 -4.72 -16.47 8.56
C GLY A 105 -3.72 -17.51 8.07
N ASP A 106 -3.89 -17.98 6.84
CA ASP A 106 -2.96 -18.93 6.22
C ASP A 106 -1.78 -18.23 5.52
N GLY A 107 -1.72 -16.90 5.61
CA GLY A 107 -0.63 -16.14 4.98
C GLY A 107 -0.93 -15.66 3.57
N ARG A 108 -2.09 -16.00 3.03
CA ARG A 108 -2.45 -15.61 1.67
C ARG A 108 -2.81 -14.13 1.62
N LEU A 109 -2.31 -13.44 0.61
CA LEU A 109 -2.66 -12.03 0.40
C LEU A 109 -4.14 -11.89 0.04
N VAL A 110 -4.86 -11.10 0.82
CA VAL A 110 -6.26 -10.80 0.55
C VAL A 110 -6.39 -9.55 -0.31
N GLY A 111 -5.65 -8.51 0.01
CA GLY A 111 -5.71 -7.29 -0.78
C GLY A 111 -4.89 -6.16 -0.20
N VAL A 112 -4.89 -5.07 -0.94
CA VAL A 112 -4.24 -3.82 -0.55
C VAL A 112 -5.28 -2.71 -0.68
N GLY A 113 -5.32 -1.82 0.30
CA GLY A 113 -6.27 -0.72 0.29
C GLY A 113 -5.86 0.38 1.26
N GLU A 114 -6.81 1.22 1.61
CA GLU A 114 -6.57 2.27 2.60
C GLU A 114 -6.43 1.67 3.99
N ALA A 115 -5.60 2.31 4.78
CA ALA A 115 -5.38 1.88 6.15
C ALA A 115 -6.61 2.07 7.04
#